data_2e3e36974ddf613f626cff36d47268af
#
_entry.id   2e3e36974ddf613f626cff36d47268af
#
_cell.length_a   1.000
_cell.length_b   1.000
_cell.length_c   1.000
_cell.angle_alpha   90.00
_cell.angle_beta   90.00
_cell.angle_gamma   90.00
#
_symmetry.space_group_name_H-M   'P 1'
#
loop_
_entity.id
_entity.type
_entity.pdbx_description
1 polymer ?
#
loop_
_entity_poly.entity_id
_entity_poly.type
_entity_poly.pdbx_seq_one_letter_code
_entity_poly.pdbx_strand_id
1 'polypeptide(L)'
;MSVRIDPKSGLKIFATRAAKASEKIAGKGYSTVSDEALKTLPPAPAGAVFDAVEQAKYREFKESRAGAADYMSMEGEFSRYLQDVYSAEPVEREALSDECDVLVVGAGFAGLLLWHKLRAAGFQNVRFCEKGGDVGGTWYWNRYPGIACDVESYSYFPLLEEMEYIPSMKFAAGFEIMEYCQKMAEKFGFYDKCLFHTTVEKTEWDENSGRWTVSTDRGDAMRAKFVVLANGILTTPKRARIPGMQSFQGDSFHTSRWD
;
A
#
# COMPACT_ATOMS: atom_id res chain seq x y z
N MET A 1 -6.04 -20.36 -10.92
CA MET A 1 -7.11 -20.21 -9.91
C MET A 1 -8.11 -19.22 -10.45
N SER A 2 -9.42 -19.48 -10.39
CA SER A 2 -10.41 -18.49 -10.79
C SER A 2 -10.63 -17.52 -9.62
N VAL A 3 -10.36 -16.26 -9.83
CA VAL A 3 -10.72 -15.17 -8.91
C VAL A 3 -12.17 -14.83 -9.16
N ARG A 4 -12.98 -14.82 -8.13
CA ARG A 4 -14.35 -14.34 -8.18
C ARG A 4 -14.44 -13.05 -7.36
N ILE A 5 -15.08 -12.03 -7.91
CA ILE A 5 -15.31 -10.79 -7.19
C ILE A 5 -16.72 -10.84 -6.62
N ASP A 6 -16.87 -10.54 -5.33
CA ASP A 6 -18.17 -10.38 -4.71
C ASP A 6 -18.83 -9.11 -5.24
N PRO A 7 -19.98 -9.19 -5.92
CA PRO A 7 -20.62 -8.04 -6.55
C PRO A 7 -21.13 -7.00 -5.54
N LYS A 8 -21.37 -7.38 -4.29
CA LYS A 8 -21.86 -6.46 -3.25
C LYS A 8 -20.75 -5.64 -2.61
N SER A 9 -19.62 -6.30 -2.28
CA SER A 9 -18.52 -5.66 -1.54
C SER A 9 -17.35 -5.25 -2.43
N GLY A 10 -17.28 -5.71 -3.68
CA GLY A 10 -16.12 -5.53 -4.54
C GLY A 10 -14.88 -6.33 -4.10
N LEU A 11 -15.02 -7.21 -3.11
CA LEU A 11 -13.92 -8.03 -2.60
C LEU A 11 -13.61 -9.17 -3.56
N LYS A 12 -12.32 -9.46 -3.75
CA LYS A 12 -11.89 -10.66 -4.48
C LYS A 12 -12.10 -11.90 -3.60
N ILE A 13 -12.92 -12.84 -4.08
CA ILE A 13 -13.17 -14.11 -3.43
C ILE A 13 -12.34 -15.17 -4.15
N PHE A 14 -11.36 -15.75 -3.47
CA PHE A 14 -10.63 -16.89 -3.97
C PHE A 14 -11.37 -18.18 -3.60
N ALA A 15 -11.67 -19.02 -4.59
CA ALA A 15 -12.27 -20.32 -4.35
C ALA A 15 -11.31 -21.16 -3.49
N THR A 16 -11.69 -21.35 -2.29
CA THR A 16 -11.14 -22.10 -1.16
C THR A 16 -10.22 -23.27 -1.50
N ARG A 17 -8.91 -23.03 -1.58
CA ARG A 17 -7.88 -23.98 -1.14
C ARG A 17 -7.12 -23.50 0.10
N ALA A 18 -7.32 -22.25 0.52
CA ALA A 18 -6.62 -21.65 1.65
C ALA A 18 -7.15 -22.06 3.04
N ALA A 19 -8.38 -22.58 3.14
CA ALA A 19 -8.96 -22.95 4.43
C ALA A 19 -8.25 -24.13 5.13
N LYS A 20 -7.49 -24.96 4.42
CA LYS A 20 -6.76 -26.10 5.01
C LYS A 20 -5.32 -25.78 5.46
N ALA A 21 -4.78 -24.61 5.09
CA ALA A 21 -3.43 -24.22 5.49
C ALA A 21 -3.39 -23.46 6.83
N SER A 22 -4.50 -22.86 7.24
CA SER A 22 -4.57 -22.04 8.46
C SER A 22 -4.49 -22.82 9.77
N GLU A 23 -4.82 -24.13 9.78
CA GLU A 23 -4.76 -24.94 11.00
C GLU A 23 -3.34 -25.31 11.45
N LYS A 24 -2.34 -25.22 10.58
CA LYS A 24 -0.95 -25.61 10.90
C LYS A 24 -0.08 -24.51 11.51
N ILE A 25 -0.52 -23.27 11.53
CA ILE A 25 0.29 -22.11 11.96
C ILE A 25 -0.04 -21.66 13.39
N ALA A 26 -1.10 -22.17 14.01
CA ALA A 26 -1.58 -21.74 15.34
C ALA A 26 -0.67 -22.11 16.52
N GLY A 27 0.50 -22.68 16.32
CA GLY A 27 1.34 -23.25 17.38
C GLY A 27 2.73 -22.64 17.61
N LYS A 28 3.17 -21.68 16.79
CA LYS A 28 4.49 -21.05 17.01
C LYS A 28 4.30 -19.61 17.45
N GLY A 29 4.28 -19.42 18.77
CA GLY A 29 4.35 -18.09 19.37
C GLY A 29 5.62 -17.38 18.89
N TYR A 30 5.48 -16.13 18.48
CA TYR A 30 6.62 -15.24 18.29
C TYR A 30 7.34 -15.13 19.62
N SER A 31 8.64 -15.46 19.67
CA SER A 31 9.46 -15.09 20.80
C SER A 31 9.55 -13.57 20.81
N THR A 32 8.84 -12.93 21.70
CA THR A 32 9.18 -11.57 22.11
C THR A 32 10.66 -11.59 22.47
N VAL A 33 11.42 -10.65 21.91
CA VAL A 33 12.83 -10.45 22.31
C VAL A 33 12.81 -10.36 23.83
N SER A 34 13.49 -11.27 24.52
CA SER A 34 13.43 -11.30 26.00
C SER A 34 14.01 -10.00 26.54
N ASP A 35 13.51 -9.53 27.67
CA ASP A 35 14.07 -8.36 28.37
C ASP A 35 15.57 -8.48 28.60
N GLU A 36 16.07 -9.69 28.67
CA GLU A 36 17.49 -10.01 28.79
C GLU A 36 18.26 -9.77 27.50
N ALA A 37 17.69 -10.12 26.34
CA ALA A 37 18.26 -9.81 25.04
C ALA A 37 18.24 -8.31 24.73
N LEU A 38 17.20 -7.58 25.20
CA LEU A 38 17.17 -6.11 25.10
C LEU A 38 18.29 -5.44 25.92
N LYS A 39 18.67 -6.01 27.06
CA LYS A 39 19.78 -5.51 27.90
C LYS A 39 21.16 -5.74 27.28
N THR A 40 21.29 -6.69 26.38
CA THR A 40 22.55 -7.01 25.69
C THR A 40 22.72 -6.25 24.38
N LEU A 41 21.70 -5.53 23.93
CA LEU A 41 21.84 -4.64 22.77
C LEU A 41 22.82 -3.52 23.13
N PRO A 42 23.79 -3.21 22.25
CA PRO A 42 24.61 -2.02 22.43
C PRO A 42 23.68 -0.81 22.59
N PRO A 43 23.98 0.14 23.48
CA PRO A 43 23.20 1.35 23.60
C PRO A 43 23.05 1.92 22.19
N ALA A 44 21.81 2.30 21.83
CA ALA A 44 21.56 2.97 20.58
C ALA A 44 22.63 4.06 20.44
N PRO A 45 23.36 4.16 19.31
CA PRO A 45 24.32 5.23 19.11
C PRO A 45 23.57 6.50 19.47
N ALA A 46 24.14 7.27 20.42
CA ALA A 46 23.58 8.54 20.89
C ALA A 46 23.09 9.24 19.65
N GLY A 47 21.79 9.41 19.54
CA GLY A 47 21.09 9.62 18.28
C GLY A 47 21.89 10.58 17.43
N ALA A 48 22.02 10.31 16.16
CA ALA A 48 22.71 11.21 15.24
C ALA A 48 22.03 12.58 15.43
N VAL A 49 22.59 13.35 16.34
CA VAL A 49 22.18 14.73 16.54
C VAL A 49 22.71 15.40 15.29
N PHE A 50 21.85 15.51 14.28
CA PHE A 50 22.12 16.44 13.19
C PHE A 50 22.49 17.75 13.86
N ASP A 51 23.72 18.19 13.68
CA ASP A 51 24.13 19.43 14.31
C ASP A 51 23.24 20.55 13.77
N ALA A 52 23.16 21.65 14.49
CA ALA A 52 22.26 22.74 14.13
C ALA A 52 22.55 23.28 12.71
N VAL A 53 23.77 23.13 12.21
CA VAL A 53 24.21 23.56 10.88
C VAL A 53 23.63 22.61 9.81
N GLU A 54 23.66 21.31 10.03
CA GLU A 54 23.04 20.34 9.11
C GLU A 54 21.54 20.46 9.08
N GLN A 55 20.91 20.70 10.23
CA GLN A 55 19.46 20.97 10.30
C GLN A 55 19.10 22.28 9.56
N ALA A 56 19.91 23.33 9.67
CA ALA A 56 19.70 24.59 8.96
C ALA A 56 19.83 24.39 7.45
N LYS A 57 20.88 23.70 6.99
CA LYS A 57 21.08 23.35 5.57
C LYS A 57 19.92 22.51 5.03
N TYR A 58 19.41 21.55 5.80
CA TYR A 58 18.27 20.73 5.38
C TYR A 58 16.99 21.58 5.27
N ARG A 59 16.75 22.51 6.19
CA ARG A 59 15.62 23.44 6.11
C ARG A 59 15.72 24.35 4.89
N GLU A 60 16.87 24.98 4.69
CA GLU A 60 17.14 25.84 3.53
C GLU A 60 16.93 25.06 2.22
N PHE A 61 17.45 23.84 2.13
CA PHE A 61 17.24 22.94 0.98
C PHE A 61 15.75 22.62 0.80
N LYS A 62 15.03 22.35 1.86
CA LYS A 62 13.59 22.08 1.81
C LYS A 62 12.80 23.33 1.38
N GLU A 63 13.13 24.49 1.92
CA GLU A 63 12.50 25.76 1.58
C GLU A 63 12.81 26.18 0.14
N SER A 64 14.03 25.99 -0.34
CA SER A 64 14.41 26.29 -1.73
C SER A 64 13.67 25.40 -2.74
N ARG A 65 13.23 24.21 -2.32
CA ARG A 65 12.39 23.29 -3.13
C ARG A 65 10.89 23.56 -2.96
N ALA A 66 10.47 24.25 -1.93
CA ALA A 66 9.07 24.61 -1.70
C ALA A 66 8.66 25.69 -2.70
N GLY A 67 8.21 25.34 -3.86
CA GLY A 67 7.86 26.25 -4.97
C GLY A 67 8.55 25.91 -6.29
N ALA A 68 9.64 25.15 -6.26
CA ALA A 68 10.28 24.65 -7.48
C ALA A 68 9.51 23.49 -8.13
N ALA A 69 8.55 22.91 -7.43
CA ALA A 69 7.75 21.78 -7.93
C ALA A 69 6.35 22.26 -8.34
N ASP A 70 6.30 23.18 -9.28
CA ASP A 70 5.07 23.46 -10.02
C ASP A 70 4.76 22.25 -10.90
N TYR A 71 3.99 21.33 -10.34
CA TYR A 71 3.44 20.24 -11.13
C TYR A 71 2.25 20.75 -11.93
N MET A 72 2.17 20.34 -13.19
CA MET A 72 1.03 20.66 -14.04
C MET A 72 -0.16 19.79 -13.66
N SER A 73 -1.37 20.32 -13.85
CA SER A 73 -2.60 19.54 -13.71
C SER A 73 -2.63 18.36 -14.68
N MET A 74 -3.27 17.26 -14.25
CA MET A 74 -3.52 16.08 -15.08
C MET A 74 -4.82 16.27 -15.86
N GLU A 75 -4.85 17.23 -16.77
CA GLU A 75 -6.00 17.58 -17.59
C GLU A 75 -5.79 17.21 -19.07
N GLY A 76 -6.86 17.20 -19.85
CA GLY A 76 -6.82 16.89 -21.26
C GLY A 76 -6.30 15.47 -21.53
N GLU A 77 -5.37 15.32 -22.44
CA GLU A 77 -4.75 14.03 -22.81
C GLU A 77 -4.03 13.34 -21.63
N PHE A 78 -3.59 14.10 -20.61
CA PHE A 78 -2.88 13.57 -19.44
C PHE A 78 -3.83 13.04 -18.36
N SER A 79 -5.15 13.25 -18.49
CA SER A 79 -6.15 12.68 -17.57
C SER A 79 -6.11 11.15 -17.52
N ARG A 80 -5.68 10.50 -18.60
CA ARG A 80 -5.44 9.05 -18.66
C ARG A 80 -4.52 8.52 -17.57
N TYR A 81 -3.57 9.35 -17.09
CA TYR A 81 -2.66 8.96 -16.01
C TYR A 81 -3.32 8.88 -14.63
N LEU A 82 -4.54 9.38 -14.47
CA LEU A 82 -5.32 9.23 -13.25
C LEU A 82 -6.05 7.89 -13.17
N GLN A 83 -6.22 7.22 -14.31
CA GLN A 83 -6.95 5.95 -14.41
C GLN A 83 -6.06 4.76 -14.01
N ASP A 84 -6.71 3.67 -13.64
CA ASP A 84 -6.06 2.37 -13.48
C ASP A 84 -6.02 1.65 -14.83
N VAL A 85 -4.83 1.63 -15.45
CA VAL A 85 -4.63 1.00 -16.76
C VAL A 85 -4.33 -0.51 -16.66
N TYR A 86 -4.20 -1.03 -15.43
CA TYR A 86 -3.76 -2.42 -15.21
C TYR A 86 -4.87 -3.36 -14.76
N SER A 87 -6.04 -2.84 -14.56
CA SER A 87 -7.17 -3.59 -14.04
C SER A 87 -8.37 -3.50 -14.97
N ALA A 88 -9.18 -4.55 -14.93
CA ALA A 88 -10.51 -4.48 -15.49
C ALA A 88 -11.34 -3.38 -14.80
N GLU A 89 -12.42 -2.94 -15.44
CA GLU A 89 -13.32 -1.95 -14.87
C GLU A 89 -13.75 -2.33 -13.43
N PRO A 90 -13.93 -1.32 -12.57
CA PRO A 90 -14.40 -1.56 -11.21
C PRO A 90 -15.74 -2.29 -11.21
N VAL A 91 -15.86 -3.30 -10.35
CA VAL A 91 -17.15 -3.96 -10.13
C VAL A 91 -18.11 -2.96 -9.53
N GLU A 92 -19.29 -2.82 -10.13
CA GLU A 92 -20.36 -2.01 -9.55
C GLU A 92 -20.82 -2.64 -8.23
N ARG A 93 -20.97 -1.81 -7.22
CA ARG A 93 -21.49 -2.16 -5.91
C ARG A 93 -22.24 -1.00 -5.29
N GLU A 94 -23.13 -1.30 -4.39
CA GLU A 94 -23.77 -0.28 -3.56
C GLU A 94 -22.75 0.35 -2.59
N ALA A 95 -23.04 1.61 -2.19
CA ALA A 95 -22.29 2.30 -1.18
C ALA A 95 -22.37 1.57 0.18
N LEU A 96 -21.26 1.49 0.89
CA LEU A 96 -21.16 0.82 2.18
C LEU A 96 -21.31 1.81 3.33
N SER A 97 -22.12 1.39 4.32
CA SER A 97 -22.24 2.08 5.61
C SER A 97 -21.81 1.11 6.70
N ASP A 98 -20.53 0.79 6.72
CA ASP A 98 -19.91 -0.27 7.51
C ASP A 98 -19.23 0.31 8.77
N GLU A 99 -19.06 -0.52 9.81
CA GLU A 99 -18.32 -0.15 11.01
C GLU A 99 -17.22 -1.17 11.27
N CYS A 100 -15.99 -0.71 11.50
CA CYS A 100 -14.85 -1.55 11.79
C CYS A 100 -14.00 -1.01 12.97
N ASP A 101 -13.14 -1.86 13.52
CA ASP A 101 -12.20 -1.41 14.54
C ASP A 101 -11.06 -0.62 13.92
N VAL A 102 -10.51 -1.10 12.80
CA VAL A 102 -9.40 -0.47 12.09
C VAL A 102 -9.72 -0.37 10.60
N LEU A 103 -9.62 0.84 10.05
CA LEU A 103 -9.65 1.05 8.62
C LEU A 103 -8.25 1.47 8.15
N VAL A 104 -7.76 0.82 7.11
CA VAL A 104 -6.42 1.03 6.57
C VAL A 104 -6.52 1.49 5.11
N VAL A 105 -5.81 2.56 4.78
CA VAL A 105 -5.75 3.11 3.43
C VAL A 105 -4.48 2.61 2.74
N GLY A 106 -4.65 1.74 1.75
CA GLY A 106 -3.56 1.18 0.94
C GLY A 106 -3.29 -0.31 1.18
N ALA A 107 -3.05 -1.02 0.09
CA ALA A 107 -2.79 -2.46 0.04
C ALA A 107 -1.39 -2.80 -0.53
N GLY A 108 -0.42 -1.92 -0.33
CA GLY A 108 1.00 -2.21 -0.56
C GLY A 108 1.62 -3.03 0.58
N PHE A 109 2.94 -3.15 0.61
CA PHE A 109 3.65 -3.88 1.67
C PHE A 109 3.25 -3.43 3.08
N ALA A 110 3.08 -2.13 3.30
CA ALA A 110 2.69 -1.61 4.62
C ALA A 110 1.32 -2.14 5.05
N GLY A 111 0.33 -2.13 4.14
CA GLY A 111 -1.01 -2.67 4.40
C GLY A 111 -1.01 -4.18 4.65
N LEU A 112 -0.30 -4.94 3.80
CA LEU A 112 -0.18 -6.40 3.94
C LEU A 112 0.50 -6.80 5.26
N LEU A 113 1.61 -6.12 5.60
CA LEU A 113 2.33 -6.37 6.85
C LEU A 113 1.49 -5.99 8.07
N LEU A 114 0.79 -4.86 8.00
CA LEU A 114 -0.10 -4.43 9.07
C LEU A 114 -1.22 -5.46 9.30
N TRP A 115 -1.84 -5.98 8.23
CA TRP A 115 -2.84 -7.05 8.36
C TRP A 115 -2.29 -8.29 9.06
N HIS A 116 -1.10 -8.73 8.64
CA HIS A 116 -0.45 -9.86 9.30
C HIS A 116 -0.31 -9.63 10.81
N LYS A 117 0.12 -8.43 11.23
CA LYS A 117 0.30 -8.06 12.64
C LYS A 117 -1.02 -7.89 13.39
N LEU A 118 -2.01 -7.22 12.80
CA LEU A 118 -3.33 -7.03 13.41
C LEU A 118 -4.03 -8.37 13.63
N ARG A 119 -3.97 -9.27 12.64
CA ARG A 119 -4.52 -10.61 12.77
C ARG A 119 -3.86 -11.41 13.88
N ALA A 120 -2.55 -11.35 13.99
CA ALA A 120 -1.78 -12.00 15.05
C ALA A 120 -2.13 -11.42 16.44
N ALA A 121 -2.47 -10.14 16.51
CA ALA A 121 -2.94 -9.47 17.73
C ALA A 121 -4.43 -9.70 18.04
N GLY A 122 -5.14 -10.49 17.21
CA GLY A 122 -6.54 -10.85 17.45
C GLY A 122 -7.57 -9.90 16.83
N PHE A 123 -7.16 -8.86 16.08
CA PHE A 123 -8.10 -7.99 15.38
C PHE A 123 -8.69 -8.69 14.17
N GLN A 124 -10.01 -8.80 14.11
CA GLN A 124 -10.74 -9.43 13.02
C GLN A 124 -11.58 -8.43 12.22
N ASN A 125 -12.09 -7.40 12.88
CA ASN A 125 -12.94 -6.38 12.26
C ASN A 125 -12.07 -5.25 11.70
N VAL A 126 -11.37 -5.56 10.59
CA VAL A 126 -10.46 -4.67 9.88
C VAL A 126 -10.90 -4.52 8.44
N ARG A 127 -10.87 -3.29 7.92
CA ARG A 127 -11.20 -2.97 6.53
C ARG A 127 -10.02 -2.26 5.87
N PHE A 128 -9.72 -2.63 4.63
CA PHE A 128 -8.75 -1.95 3.79
C PHE A 128 -9.44 -1.31 2.59
N CYS A 129 -8.98 -0.12 2.20
CA CYS A 129 -9.37 0.54 0.96
C CYS A 129 -8.13 0.69 0.08
N GLU A 130 -8.21 0.20 -1.15
CA GLU A 130 -7.17 0.30 -2.15
C GLU A 130 -7.75 0.87 -3.46
N LYS A 131 -7.11 1.94 -3.96
CA LYS A 131 -7.55 2.56 -5.22
C LYS A 131 -7.26 1.72 -6.46
N GLY A 132 -6.24 0.87 -6.41
CA GLY A 132 -5.91 -0.06 -7.48
C GLY A 132 -6.80 -1.29 -7.49
N GLY A 133 -6.74 -2.03 -8.60
CA GLY A 133 -7.50 -3.27 -8.77
C GLY A 133 -6.88 -4.47 -8.06
N ASP A 134 -5.69 -4.34 -7.46
CA ASP A 134 -5.02 -5.41 -6.71
C ASP A 134 -4.07 -4.86 -5.66
N VAL A 135 -3.54 -5.75 -4.83
CA VAL A 135 -2.46 -5.47 -3.87
C VAL A 135 -1.16 -5.10 -4.59
N GLY A 136 -0.17 -4.63 -3.83
CA GLY A 136 1.19 -4.42 -4.35
C GLY A 136 1.67 -2.97 -4.29
N GLY A 137 0.75 -2.00 -4.20
CA GLY A 137 1.10 -0.58 -4.07
C GLY A 137 2.06 -0.11 -5.16
N THR A 138 3.30 0.25 -4.80
CA THR A 138 4.32 0.66 -5.76
C THR A 138 4.49 -0.32 -6.92
N TRP A 139 4.47 -1.62 -6.65
CA TRP A 139 4.69 -2.69 -7.64
C TRP A 139 3.45 -3.01 -8.46
N TYR A 140 2.29 -2.63 -7.99
CA TYR A 140 1.06 -2.62 -8.78
C TYR A 140 1.07 -1.48 -9.81
N TRP A 141 1.47 -0.27 -9.38
CA TRP A 141 1.37 0.93 -10.21
C TRP A 141 2.55 1.12 -11.17
N ASN A 142 3.73 0.62 -10.85
CA ASN A 142 4.94 0.81 -11.65
C ASN A 142 5.35 -0.50 -12.31
N ARG A 143 5.04 -0.64 -13.59
CA ARG A 143 5.24 -1.87 -14.38
C ARG A 143 6.06 -1.64 -15.65
N TYR A 144 6.82 -0.56 -15.71
CA TYR A 144 7.66 -0.28 -16.88
C TYR A 144 8.77 -1.33 -17.04
N PRO A 145 9.24 -1.57 -18.31
CA PRO A 145 10.29 -2.55 -18.56
C PRO A 145 11.56 -2.27 -17.77
N GLY A 146 12.11 -3.31 -17.15
CA GLY A 146 13.35 -3.22 -16.38
C GLY A 146 13.18 -2.68 -14.96
N ILE A 147 11.96 -2.41 -14.49
CA ILE A 147 11.77 -2.03 -13.08
C ILE A 147 12.24 -3.13 -12.15
N ALA A 148 13.05 -2.75 -11.18
CA ALA A 148 13.56 -3.62 -10.12
C ALA A 148 13.72 -2.85 -8.81
N CYS A 149 13.85 -3.56 -7.70
CA CYS A 149 14.21 -2.93 -6.44
C CYS A 149 15.71 -2.62 -6.41
N ASP A 150 16.09 -1.46 -5.90
CA ASP A 150 17.46 -1.04 -5.64
C ASP A 150 17.95 -1.38 -4.21
N VAL A 151 17.09 -2.00 -3.43
CA VAL A 151 17.41 -2.58 -2.12
C VAL A 151 17.54 -4.10 -2.26
N GLU A 152 18.48 -4.69 -1.55
CA GLU A 152 18.68 -6.15 -1.55
C GLU A 152 17.41 -6.88 -1.12
N SER A 153 17.03 -7.90 -1.86
CA SER A 153 15.75 -8.61 -1.70
C SER A 153 15.53 -9.15 -0.30
N TYR A 154 16.59 -9.65 0.36
CA TYR A 154 16.51 -10.15 1.73
C TYR A 154 16.16 -9.08 2.78
N SER A 155 16.46 -7.82 2.49
CA SER A 155 16.08 -6.69 3.34
C SER A 155 14.75 -6.06 2.94
N TYR A 156 14.37 -6.19 1.68
CA TYR A 156 13.21 -5.52 1.12
C TYR A 156 11.91 -6.32 1.25
N PHE A 157 11.96 -7.64 1.04
CA PHE A 157 10.79 -8.51 1.15
C PHE A 157 10.45 -8.75 2.62
N PRO A 158 9.26 -8.37 3.09
CA PRO A 158 8.86 -8.65 4.46
C PRO A 158 8.38 -10.08 4.61
N LEU A 159 8.56 -10.68 5.80
CA LEU A 159 8.00 -11.98 6.18
C LEU A 159 8.50 -13.15 5.31
N LEU A 160 9.78 -13.13 4.90
CA LEU A 160 10.36 -14.20 4.08
C LEU A 160 10.25 -15.58 4.74
N GLU A 161 10.46 -15.65 6.05
CA GLU A 161 10.37 -16.89 6.82
C GLU A 161 8.93 -17.39 6.90
N GLU A 162 7.99 -16.51 7.22
CA GLU A 162 6.56 -16.84 7.30
C GLU A 162 5.98 -17.21 5.93
N MET A 163 6.54 -16.64 4.87
CA MET A 163 6.18 -16.96 3.50
C MET A 163 6.88 -18.20 2.95
N GLU A 164 7.94 -18.68 3.62
CA GLU A 164 8.82 -19.75 3.13
C GLU A 164 9.33 -19.43 1.72
N TYR A 165 9.76 -18.18 1.51
CA TYR A 165 10.10 -17.64 0.21
C TYR A 165 11.56 -17.24 0.13
N ILE A 166 12.20 -17.59 -0.97
CA ILE A 166 13.57 -17.18 -1.30
C ILE A 166 13.49 -16.35 -2.58
N PRO A 167 13.88 -15.06 -2.54
CA PRO A 167 13.91 -14.22 -3.73
C PRO A 167 14.85 -14.79 -4.80
N SER A 168 14.48 -14.63 -6.08
CA SER A 168 15.22 -15.21 -7.20
C SER A 168 16.58 -14.55 -7.43
N MET A 169 16.74 -13.29 -7.02
CA MET A 169 17.98 -12.53 -7.19
C MET A 169 18.18 -11.48 -6.10
N LYS A 170 19.44 -10.98 -6.02
CA LYS A 170 19.83 -9.97 -5.05
C LYS A 170 18.98 -8.72 -5.12
N PHE A 171 18.60 -8.28 -6.32
CA PHE A 171 17.72 -7.14 -6.60
C PHE A 171 16.56 -7.64 -7.46
N ALA A 172 15.45 -7.95 -6.81
CA ALA A 172 14.32 -8.57 -7.45
C ALA A 172 13.63 -7.64 -8.44
N ALA A 173 13.19 -8.22 -9.55
CA ALA A 173 12.40 -7.51 -10.55
C ALA A 173 11.00 -7.18 -10.03
N GLY A 174 10.40 -6.10 -10.55
CA GLY A 174 9.12 -5.58 -10.07
C GLY A 174 7.98 -6.60 -10.17
N PHE A 175 7.98 -7.44 -11.22
CA PHE A 175 6.96 -8.49 -11.36
C PHE A 175 7.04 -9.57 -10.26
N GLU A 176 8.26 -9.94 -9.83
CA GLU A 176 8.45 -10.90 -8.75
C GLU A 176 7.94 -10.33 -7.42
N ILE A 177 8.20 -9.03 -7.18
CA ILE A 177 7.74 -8.35 -5.95
C ILE A 177 6.21 -8.24 -5.96
N MET A 178 5.61 -7.95 -7.11
CA MET A 178 4.16 -7.92 -7.28
C MET A 178 3.53 -9.28 -7.00
N GLU A 179 4.09 -10.34 -7.58
CA GLU A 179 3.63 -11.72 -7.34
C GLU A 179 3.79 -12.11 -5.87
N TYR A 180 4.85 -11.68 -5.22
CA TYR A 180 5.03 -11.89 -3.79
C TYR A 180 3.96 -11.20 -2.95
N CYS A 181 3.58 -9.96 -3.28
CA CYS A 181 2.46 -9.29 -2.63
C CYS A 181 1.15 -10.07 -2.76
N GLN A 182 0.88 -10.61 -3.95
CA GLN A 182 -0.30 -11.43 -4.19
C GLN A 182 -0.26 -12.72 -3.37
N LYS A 183 0.88 -13.41 -3.32
CA LYS A 183 1.08 -14.60 -2.47
C LYS A 183 0.87 -14.30 -0.98
N MET A 184 1.36 -13.15 -0.50
CA MET A 184 1.10 -12.70 0.89
C MET A 184 -0.40 -12.49 1.12
N ALA A 185 -1.07 -11.80 0.21
CA ALA A 185 -2.49 -11.50 0.31
C ALA A 185 -3.34 -12.79 0.33
N GLU A 186 -3.00 -13.76 -0.49
CA GLU A 186 -3.63 -15.09 -0.52
C GLU A 186 -3.38 -15.84 0.80
N LYS A 187 -2.11 -15.95 1.19
CA LYS A 187 -1.69 -16.74 2.37
C LYS A 187 -2.33 -16.24 3.66
N PHE A 188 -2.46 -14.93 3.80
CA PHE A 188 -2.98 -14.31 5.02
C PHE A 188 -4.47 -13.96 4.94
N GLY A 189 -5.18 -14.27 3.84
CA GLY A 189 -6.60 -13.96 3.67
C GLY A 189 -6.89 -12.47 3.62
N PHE A 190 -5.99 -11.68 2.99
CA PHE A 190 -6.11 -10.24 2.91
C PHE A 190 -7.24 -9.80 1.98
N TYR A 191 -7.47 -10.53 0.90
CA TYR A 191 -8.46 -10.17 -0.11
C TYR A 191 -9.89 -10.04 0.45
N ASP A 192 -10.22 -10.82 1.48
CA ASP A 192 -11.52 -10.76 2.17
C ASP A 192 -11.68 -9.49 3.04
N LYS A 193 -10.62 -8.71 3.20
CA LYS A 193 -10.59 -7.51 4.03
C LYS A 193 -10.47 -6.22 3.23
N CYS A 194 -10.21 -6.31 1.92
CA CYS A 194 -9.85 -5.17 1.09
C CYS A 194 -10.92 -4.82 0.06
N LEU A 195 -11.32 -3.56 0.05
CA LEU A 195 -12.12 -2.94 -0.99
C LEU A 195 -11.17 -2.38 -2.05
N PHE A 196 -11.10 -3.04 -3.20
CA PHE A 196 -10.34 -2.57 -4.35
C PHE A 196 -11.12 -1.55 -5.17
N HIS A 197 -10.44 -0.79 -6.04
CA HIS A 197 -11.02 0.31 -6.82
C HIS A 197 -11.79 1.29 -5.92
N THR A 198 -11.27 1.56 -4.73
CA THR A 198 -11.92 2.37 -3.72
C THR A 198 -10.94 3.39 -3.17
N THR A 199 -11.11 4.65 -3.57
CA THR A 199 -10.27 5.75 -3.15
C THR A 199 -10.86 6.42 -1.91
N VAL A 200 -10.10 6.49 -0.83
CA VAL A 200 -10.49 7.29 0.33
C VAL A 200 -10.29 8.76 -0.01
N GLU A 201 -11.37 9.53 0.05
CA GLU A 201 -11.37 10.97 -0.25
C GLU A 201 -11.27 11.83 1.00
N LYS A 202 -11.93 11.38 2.08
CA LYS A 202 -12.02 12.17 3.31
C LYS A 202 -12.03 11.29 4.55
N THR A 203 -11.40 11.78 5.61
CA THR A 203 -11.50 11.22 6.95
C THR A 203 -11.84 12.32 7.94
N GLU A 204 -12.87 12.13 8.77
CA GLU A 204 -13.35 13.08 9.74
C GLU A 204 -13.46 12.42 11.11
N TRP A 205 -12.89 13.07 12.12
CA TRP A 205 -13.04 12.63 13.50
C TRP A 205 -14.31 13.21 14.11
N ASP A 206 -15.10 12.38 14.76
CA ASP A 206 -16.27 12.79 15.54
C ASP A 206 -16.00 12.59 17.04
N GLU A 207 -15.82 13.69 17.75
CA GLU A 207 -15.56 13.71 19.19
C GLU A 207 -16.70 13.09 20.02
N ASN A 208 -17.95 13.22 19.56
CA ASN A 208 -19.10 12.75 20.31
C ASN A 208 -19.19 11.22 20.31
N SER A 209 -18.86 10.60 19.18
CA SER A 209 -18.90 9.14 19.04
C SER A 209 -17.55 8.47 19.27
N GLY A 210 -16.45 9.23 19.31
CA GLY A 210 -15.09 8.70 19.37
C GLY A 210 -14.77 7.82 18.16
N ARG A 211 -15.17 8.26 16.96
CA ARG A 211 -15.03 7.49 15.71
C ARG A 211 -14.56 8.36 14.57
N TRP A 212 -13.83 7.75 13.67
CA TRP A 212 -13.58 8.29 12.35
C TRP A 212 -14.73 7.96 11.42
N THR A 213 -15.13 8.91 10.59
CA THR A 213 -15.95 8.68 9.40
C THR A 213 -15.04 8.76 8.19
N VAL A 214 -15.04 7.72 7.37
CA VAL A 214 -14.20 7.60 6.17
C VAL A 214 -15.10 7.55 4.94
N SER A 215 -14.97 8.55 4.07
CA SER A 215 -15.72 8.65 2.82
C SER A 215 -14.84 8.28 1.62
N THR A 216 -15.43 7.63 0.63
CA THR A 216 -14.74 7.17 -0.58
C THR A 216 -15.40 7.68 -1.86
N ASP A 217 -14.68 7.59 -2.98
CA ASP A 217 -15.16 7.86 -4.33
C ASP A 217 -16.33 6.96 -4.78
N ARG A 218 -16.63 5.91 -3.98
CA ARG A 218 -17.76 4.99 -4.21
C ARG A 218 -19.01 5.35 -3.38
N GLY A 219 -19.02 6.52 -2.73
CA GLY A 219 -20.10 6.97 -1.86
C GLY A 219 -20.17 6.27 -0.50
N ASP A 220 -19.14 5.51 -0.13
CA ASP A 220 -19.09 4.86 1.17
C ASP A 220 -18.97 5.88 2.31
N ALA A 221 -19.56 5.54 3.46
CA ALA A 221 -19.42 6.26 4.72
C ALA A 221 -19.14 5.25 5.84
N MET A 222 -17.90 4.81 5.95
CA MET A 222 -17.49 3.78 6.92
C MET A 222 -17.02 4.42 8.22
N ARG A 223 -17.35 3.79 9.34
CA ARG A 223 -16.94 4.24 10.68
C ARG A 223 -15.85 3.35 11.23
N ALA A 224 -14.80 3.96 11.81
CA ALA A 224 -13.68 3.22 12.39
C ALA A 224 -13.22 3.82 13.72
N LYS A 225 -12.71 2.96 14.63
CA LYS A 225 -12.03 3.42 15.85
C LYS A 225 -10.66 3.99 15.52
N PHE A 226 -9.96 3.35 14.60
CA PHE A 226 -8.63 3.75 14.15
C PHE A 226 -8.58 3.82 12.62
N VAL A 227 -7.92 4.85 12.11
CA VAL A 227 -7.59 4.98 10.70
C VAL A 227 -6.07 4.97 10.56
N VAL A 228 -5.56 4.10 9.67
CA VAL A 228 -4.13 3.98 9.38
C VAL A 228 -3.87 4.34 7.93
N LEU A 229 -2.96 5.28 7.71
CA LEU A 229 -2.53 5.68 6.37
C LEU A 229 -1.32 4.84 5.95
N ALA A 230 -1.54 3.91 5.03
CA ALA A 230 -0.53 3.05 4.42
C ALA A 230 -0.41 3.29 2.89
N ASN A 231 -0.76 4.48 2.44
CA ASN A 231 -0.98 4.84 1.04
C ASN A 231 0.30 5.03 0.20
N GLY A 232 1.49 4.99 0.82
CA GLY A 232 2.76 5.16 0.12
C GLY A 232 2.90 6.53 -0.57
N ILE A 233 3.94 6.68 -1.41
CA ILE A 233 4.26 7.95 -2.09
C ILE A 233 4.50 7.80 -3.60
N LEU A 234 4.57 6.59 -4.15
CA LEU A 234 4.96 6.31 -5.54
C LEU A 234 3.80 5.83 -6.42
N THR A 235 2.56 6.20 -6.09
CA THR A 235 1.38 5.69 -6.79
C THR A 235 0.63 6.76 -7.58
N THR A 236 0.80 8.03 -7.24
CA THR A 236 0.14 9.14 -7.92
C THR A 236 1.10 9.80 -8.89
N PRO A 237 0.80 9.79 -10.21
CA PRO A 237 1.62 10.45 -11.19
C PRO A 237 1.74 11.95 -10.90
N LYS A 238 2.89 12.51 -11.19
CA LYS A 238 3.13 13.95 -11.15
C LYS A 238 3.71 14.39 -12.48
N ARG A 239 3.11 15.39 -13.10
CA ARG A 239 3.53 15.91 -14.37
C ARG A 239 4.46 17.10 -14.18
N ALA A 240 5.72 16.93 -14.56
CA ALA A 240 6.69 18.02 -14.55
C ALA A 240 6.34 19.11 -15.58
N ARG A 241 6.68 20.37 -15.27
CA ARG A 241 6.54 21.47 -16.22
C ARG A 241 7.74 21.49 -17.17
N ILE A 242 7.70 20.67 -18.20
CA ILE A 242 8.76 20.62 -19.24
C ILE A 242 8.29 21.44 -20.45
N PRO A 243 9.06 22.44 -20.90
CA PRO A 243 8.73 23.21 -22.10
C PRO A 243 8.55 22.27 -23.31
N GLY A 244 7.48 22.48 -24.07
CA GLY A 244 7.16 21.65 -25.24
C GLY A 244 6.42 20.35 -24.97
N MET A 245 6.17 19.95 -23.70
CA MET A 245 5.45 18.71 -23.38
C MET A 245 4.06 18.66 -24.02
N GLN A 246 3.36 19.79 -24.08
CA GLN A 246 2.01 19.87 -24.68
C GLN A 246 1.99 19.85 -26.19
N SER A 247 3.10 20.19 -26.84
CA SER A 247 3.24 20.19 -28.30
C SER A 247 3.97 18.98 -28.86
N PHE A 248 4.40 18.06 -27.98
CA PHE A 248 5.06 16.82 -28.39
C PHE A 248 4.05 15.91 -29.08
N GLN A 249 4.40 15.44 -30.30
CA GLN A 249 3.52 14.62 -31.13
C GLN A 249 3.85 13.11 -31.08
N GLY A 250 4.88 12.73 -30.34
CA GLY A 250 5.27 11.33 -30.17
C GLY A 250 4.54 10.70 -28.99
N ASP A 251 4.72 9.39 -28.82
CA ASP A 251 4.18 8.66 -27.67
C ASP A 251 4.80 9.15 -26.35
N SER A 252 3.97 9.33 -25.34
CA SER A 252 4.40 9.77 -24.02
C SER A 252 3.81 8.86 -22.95
N PHE A 253 4.66 8.45 -22.02
CA PHE A 253 4.29 7.51 -20.94
C PHE A 253 4.70 8.09 -19.59
N HIS A 254 3.94 7.72 -18.57
CA HIS A 254 4.37 7.91 -17.19
C HIS A 254 4.75 6.55 -16.60
N THR A 255 5.87 6.46 -15.88
CA THR A 255 6.38 5.19 -15.32
C THR A 255 5.36 4.43 -14.46
N SER A 256 4.47 5.14 -13.78
CA SER A 256 3.40 4.52 -12.97
C SER A 256 2.10 4.26 -13.75
N ARG A 257 2.10 4.47 -15.07
CA ARG A 257 0.99 4.20 -15.99
C ARG A 257 1.57 3.77 -17.33
N TRP A 258 2.41 2.76 -17.26
CA TRP A 258 3.03 2.19 -18.46
C TRP A 258 2.01 1.30 -19.16
N ASP A 259 1.76 1.64 -20.41
CA ASP A 259 0.84 0.94 -21.30
C ASP A 259 1.62 0.21 -22.39
#